data_7e5c40dd6bf6abf443b9b56a4c242fdc
#
_entry.id   7e5c40dd6bf6abf443b9b56a4c242fdc
#
_cell.length_a   1.000
_cell.length_b   1.000
_cell.length_c   1.000
_cell.angle_alpha   90.00
_cell.angle_beta   90.00
_cell.angle_gamma   90.00
#
_symmetry.space_group_name_H-M   'P 1'
#
loop_
_entity.id
_entity.type
_entity.pdbx_description
1 polymer ?
#
loop_
_entity_poly.entity_id
_entity_poly.type
_entity_poly.pdbx_seq_one_letter_code
_entity_poly.pdbx_strand_id
1 'polypeptide(L)'
;RVLAAKECTNIYAPLANRLGIGQLKWELEDYCFRYLHPTEYKRIAKLLHERRLDREHYIEEFVGHLRAEMKAEGVKAEVYGRPKHIYSIWRKMQKKNLAFDELFDVRAVRIVAESLQDCYAALGIVHTHYRHLPDEFDDYVANPKPNGYQSIHTVVLGPGGKTVEIQIRTKQMHEDAELGVAAHWKYKEGAAAGGARSGHEDRIAWLRKLIAWQEE
;
A
#
# COMPACT_ATOMS: atom_id res chain seq x y z
N ARG A 1 -10.88 -10.62 24.63
CA ARG A 1 -10.23 -9.71 23.63
C ARG A 1 -8.89 -10.26 23.14
N VAL A 2 -7.98 -10.70 24.04
CA VAL A 2 -6.68 -11.27 23.66
C VAL A 2 -6.84 -12.55 22.81
N LEU A 3 -7.76 -13.44 23.19
CA LEU A 3 -8.04 -14.65 22.42
C LEU A 3 -8.53 -14.32 21.00
N ALA A 4 -9.47 -13.41 20.89
CA ALA A 4 -9.98 -12.94 19.61
C ALA A 4 -8.87 -12.28 18.75
N ALA A 5 -7.96 -11.52 19.37
CA ALA A 5 -6.81 -10.95 18.67
C ALA A 5 -5.83 -12.02 18.15
N LYS A 6 -5.59 -13.10 18.91
CA LYS A 6 -4.78 -14.23 18.47
C LYS A 6 -5.41 -14.97 17.28
N GLU A 7 -6.71 -15.22 17.34
CA GLU A 7 -7.45 -15.82 16.22
C GLU A 7 -7.40 -14.94 14.98
N CYS A 8 -7.61 -13.65 15.15
CA CYS A 8 -7.55 -12.67 14.06
C CYS A 8 -6.17 -12.65 13.41
N THR A 9 -5.09 -12.61 14.19
CA THR A 9 -3.71 -12.62 13.68
C THR A 9 -3.38 -13.92 12.94
N ASN A 10 -3.87 -15.05 13.43
CA ASN A 10 -3.53 -16.36 12.88
C ASN A 10 -4.42 -16.76 11.68
N ILE A 11 -5.64 -16.26 11.60
CA ILE A 11 -6.64 -16.71 10.62
C ILE A 11 -7.11 -15.56 9.73
N TYR A 12 -7.72 -14.53 10.30
CA TYR A 12 -8.45 -13.51 9.53
C TYR A 12 -7.52 -12.53 8.80
N ALA A 13 -6.44 -12.06 9.43
CA ALA A 13 -5.50 -11.16 8.77
C ALA A 13 -4.73 -11.87 7.63
N PRO A 14 -4.22 -13.11 7.79
CA PRO A 14 -3.68 -13.89 6.68
C PRO A 14 -4.69 -14.14 5.57
N LEU A 15 -5.95 -14.43 5.90
CA LEU A 15 -7.02 -14.63 4.92
C LEU A 15 -7.27 -13.35 4.12
N ALA A 16 -7.38 -12.20 4.79
CA ALA A 16 -7.53 -10.91 4.13
C ALA A 16 -6.34 -10.61 3.19
N ASN A 17 -5.12 -10.94 3.60
CA ASN A 17 -3.93 -10.82 2.75
C ASN A 17 -4.01 -11.70 1.51
N ARG A 18 -4.43 -12.96 1.65
CA ARG A 18 -4.60 -13.89 0.52
C ARG A 18 -5.69 -13.46 -0.45
N LEU A 19 -6.77 -12.89 0.06
CA LEU A 19 -7.86 -12.31 -0.75
C LEU A 19 -7.49 -10.96 -1.36
N GLY A 20 -6.31 -10.40 -1.05
CA GLY A 20 -5.84 -9.12 -1.54
C GLY A 20 -6.62 -7.92 -0.99
N ILE A 21 -7.35 -8.07 0.12
CA ILE A 21 -8.10 -6.99 0.75
C ILE A 21 -7.17 -6.22 1.69
N GLY A 22 -6.37 -5.31 1.12
CA GLY A 22 -5.34 -4.58 1.84
C GLY A 22 -5.86 -3.74 3.00
N GLN A 23 -6.93 -3.00 2.80
CA GLN A 23 -7.54 -2.17 3.84
C GLN A 23 -7.94 -3.00 5.06
N LEU A 24 -8.71 -4.06 4.85
CA LEU A 24 -9.14 -4.94 5.93
C LEU A 24 -7.95 -5.61 6.64
N LYS A 25 -6.96 -6.07 5.89
CA LYS A 25 -5.73 -6.64 6.44
C LYS A 25 -5.05 -5.68 7.42
N TRP A 26 -4.84 -4.44 7.00
CA TRP A 26 -4.13 -3.45 7.82
C TRP A 26 -4.92 -3.06 9.08
N GLU A 27 -6.21 -2.90 8.97
CA GLU A 27 -7.08 -2.62 10.13
C GLU A 27 -7.06 -3.78 11.13
N LEU A 28 -7.17 -5.02 10.65
CA LEU A 28 -7.11 -6.21 11.49
C LEU A 28 -5.74 -6.34 12.17
N GLU A 29 -4.66 -6.14 11.44
CA GLU A 29 -3.29 -6.19 11.98
C GLU A 29 -3.07 -5.15 13.08
N ASP A 30 -3.48 -3.89 12.88
CA ASP A 30 -3.36 -2.83 13.87
C ASP A 30 -4.21 -3.12 15.11
N TYR A 31 -5.42 -3.61 14.92
CA TYR A 31 -6.32 -3.95 16.01
C TYR A 31 -5.76 -5.08 16.88
N CYS A 32 -5.26 -6.14 16.25
CA CYS A 32 -4.64 -7.27 16.93
C CYS A 32 -3.38 -6.83 17.69
N PHE A 33 -2.54 -6.03 17.06
CA PHE A 33 -1.30 -5.52 17.64
C PHE A 33 -1.56 -4.71 18.91
N ARG A 34 -2.60 -3.90 18.92
CA ARG A 34 -3.01 -3.12 20.10
C ARG A 34 -3.30 -4.00 21.31
N TYR A 35 -3.86 -5.18 21.11
CA TYR A 35 -4.22 -6.11 22.20
C TYR A 35 -3.12 -7.10 22.55
N LEU A 36 -2.32 -7.54 21.57
CA LEU A 36 -1.25 -8.51 21.79
C LEU A 36 0.05 -7.87 22.29
N HIS A 37 0.34 -6.64 21.84
CA HIS A 37 1.54 -5.89 22.19
C HIS A 37 1.20 -4.45 22.60
N PRO A 38 0.43 -4.26 23.68
CA PRO A 38 -0.09 -2.94 24.05
C PRO A 38 0.99 -1.91 24.38
N THR A 39 2.11 -2.33 24.95
CA THR A 39 3.24 -1.45 25.29
C THR A 39 3.90 -0.91 24.03
N GLU A 40 4.23 -1.79 23.10
CA GLU A 40 4.84 -1.41 21.82
C GLU A 40 3.90 -0.57 20.96
N TYR A 41 2.62 -0.94 20.92
CA TYR A 41 1.60 -0.14 20.24
C TYR A 41 1.55 1.29 20.76
N LYS A 42 1.46 1.46 22.07
CA LYS A 42 1.41 2.80 22.70
C LYS A 42 2.68 3.60 22.47
N ARG A 43 3.84 2.95 22.51
CA ARG A 43 5.14 3.60 22.26
C ARG A 43 5.21 4.15 20.85
N ILE A 44 4.89 3.35 19.84
CA ILE A 44 4.93 3.77 18.44
C ILE A 44 3.85 4.82 18.15
N ALA A 45 2.63 4.64 18.68
CA ALA A 45 1.56 5.62 18.54
C ALA A 45 1.94 6.99 19.10
N LYS A 46 2.60 7.02 20.26
CA LYS A 46 3.10 8.24 20.88
C LYS A 46 4.16 8.92 20.01
N LEU A 47 5.16 8.18 19.55
CA LEU A 47 6.22 8.70 18.67
C LEU A 47 5.66 9.28 17.36
N LEU A 48 4.69 8.58 16.74
CA LEU A 48 4.00 9.08 15.56
C LEU A 48 3.21 10.36 15.84
N HIS A 49 2.56 10.43 17.00
CA HIS A 49 1.78 11.61 17.38
C HIS A 49 2.68 12.83 17.64
N GLU A 50 3.78 12.65 18.37
CA GLU A 50 4.74 13.73 18.69
C GLU A 50 5.34 14.37 17.44
N ARG A 51 5.54 13.59 16.37
CA ARG A 51 6.10 14.05 15.10
C ARG A 51 5.07 14.32 14.01
N ARG A 52 3.80 14.27 14.35
CA ARG A 52 2.72 14.33 13.36
C ARG A 52 2.74 15.63 12.56
N LEU A 53 2.82 16.77 13.23
CA LEU A 53 2.76 18.08 12.58
C LEU A 53 3.93 18.30 11.63
N ASP A 54 5.15 17.99 12.04
CA ASP A 54 6.35 18.14 11.22
C ASP A 54 6.28 17.21 9.98
N ARG A 55 5.80 15.99 10.20
CA ARG A 55 5.64 15.02 9.12
C ARG A 55 4.56 15.42 8.14
N GLU A 56 3.40 15.86 8.63
CA GLU A 56 2.30 16.33 7.78
C GLU A 56 2.71 17.54 6.96
N HIS A 57 3.38 18.51 7.56
CA HIS A 57 3.87 19.69 6.86
C HIS A 57 4.90 19.32 5.78
N TYR A 58 5.87 18.46 6.12
CA TYR A 58 6.86 17.97 5.15
C TYR A 58 6.21 17.25 3.97
N ILE A 59 5.26 16.36 4.24
CA ILE A 59 4.55 15.61 3.20
C ILE A 59 3.69 16.55 2.34
N GLU A 60 3.03 17.53 2.91
CA GLU A 60 2.22 18.50 2.17
C GLU A 60 3.07 19.30 1.20
N GLU A 61 4.23 19.81 1.61
CA GLU A 61 5.18 20.48 0.72
C GLU A 61 5.70 19.54 -0.37
N PHE A 62 6.12 18.35 -0.01
CA PHE A 62 6.63 17.34 -0.95
C PHE A 62 5.59 16.96 -2.00
N VAL A 63 4.36 16.72 -1.59
CA VAL A 63 3.22 16.41 -2.47
C VAL A 63 2.92 17.60 -3.39
N GLY A 64 2.97 18.84 -2.87
CA GLY A 64 2.79 20.05 -3.66
C GLY A 64 3.80 20.17 -4.80
N HIS A 65 5.08 19.90 -4.52
CA HIS A 65 6.13 19.88 -5.54
C HIS A 65 5.89 18.80 -6.59
N LEU A 66 5.58 17.57 -6.16
CA LEU A 66 5.31 16.49 -7.10
C LEU A 66 4.09 16.76 -7.98
N ARG A 67 3.02 17.32 -7.43
CA ARG A 67 1.84 17.73 -8.23
C ARG A 67 2.20 18.75 -9.30
N ALA A 68 3.02 19.71 -8.97
CA ALA A 68 3.47 20.73 -9.91
C ALA A 68 4.30 20.11 -11.05
N GLU A 69 5.22 19.23 -10.73
CA GLU A 69 6.04 18.51 -11.71
C GLU A 69 5.23 17.59 -12.61
N MET A 70 4.29 16.80 -12.02
CA MET A 70 3.38 15.96 -12.80
C MET A 70 2.56 16.78 -13.80
N LYS A 71 2.03 17.95 -13.37
CA LYS A 71 1.28 18.85 -14.21
C LYS A 71 2.14 19.47 -15.33
N ALA A 72 3.37 19.86 -15.01
CA ALA A 72 4.30 20.45 -15.99
C ALA A 72 4.65 19.45 -17.11
N GLU A 73 4.80 18.19 -16.78
CA GLU A 73 5.13 17.09 -17.72
C GLU A 73 3.87 16.46 -18.37
N GLY A 74 2.68 16.95 -18.05
CA GLY A 74 1.44 16.44 -18.61
C GLY A 74 1.03 15.05 -18.13
N VAL A 75 1.56 14.60 -16.99
CA VAL A 75 1.23 13.31 -16.38
C VAL A 75 -0.06 13.42 -15.59
N LYS A 76 -1.04 12.58 -15.93
CA LYS A 76 -2.33 12.52 -15.26
C LYS A 76 -2.25 11.60 -14.05
N ALA A 77 -2.09 12.16 -12.87
CA ALA A 77 -1.98 11.43 -11.62
C ALA A 77 -2.45 12.27 -10.43
N GLU A 78 -3.02 11.59 -9.45
CA GLU A 78 -3.28 12.14 -8.12
C GLU A 78 -2.10 11.83 -7.21
N VAL A 79 -1.64 12.82 -6.46
CA VAL A 79 -0.53 12.69 -5.50
C VAL A 79 -1.02 13.08 -4.11
N TYR A 80 -0.83 12.20 -3.13
CA TYR A 80 -1.24 12.45 -1.75
C TYR A 80 -0.39 11.69 -0.74
N GLY A 81 -0.39 12.18 0.51
CA GLY A 81 0.26 11.50 1.62
C GLY A 81 -0.46 10.19 1.98
N ARG A 82 0.30 9.14 2.22
CA ARG A 82 -0.22 7.83 2.61
C ARG A 82 -0.11 7.64 4.13
N PRO A 83 -1.20 7.27 4.82
CA PRO A 83 -1.12 6.92 6.23
C PRO A 83 -0.29 5.64 6.42
N LYS A 84 0.48 5.60 7.51
CA LYS A 84 1.24 4.42 7.93
C LYS A 84 0.55 3.74 9.11
N HIS A 85 0.38 2.42 9.00
CA HIS A 85 -0.20 1.60 10.06
C HIS A 85 0.86 1.23 11.10
N ILE A 86 0.49 1.32 12.36
CA ILE A 86 1.39 1.12 13.51
C ILE A 86 2.02 -0.27 13.48
N TYR A 87 1.24 -1.31 13.19
CA TYR A 87 1.74 -2.67 13.06
C TYR A 87 2.79 -2.81 11.94
N SER A 88 2.56 -2.19 10.80
CA SER A 88 3.51 -2.20 9.67
C SER A 88 4.83 -1.55 10.04
N ILE A 89 4.80 -0.46 10.81
CA ILE A 89 5.99 0.21 11.33
C ILE A 89 6.75 -0.72 12.28
N TRP A 90 6.06 -1.29 13.26
CA TRP A 90 6.66 -2.22 14.23
C TRP A 90 7.29 -3.43 13.55
N ARG A 91 6.57 -4.06 12.61
CA ARG A 91 7.08 -5.21 11.86
C ARG A 91 8.35 -4.89 11.07
N LYS A 92 8.42 -3.70 10.47
CA LYS A 92 9.60 -3.23 9.76
C LYS A 92 10.78 -2.97 10.70
N MET A 93 10.53 -2.38 11.87
CA MET A 93 11.53 -2.21 12.93
C MET A 93 12.12 -3.56 13.36
N GLN A 94 11.27 -4.57 13.59
CA GLN A 94 11.72 -5.92 13.96
C GLN A 94 12.53 -6.58 12.84
N LYS A 95 12.02 -6.54 11.61
CA LYS A 95 12.67 -7.20 10.46
C LYS A 95 14.04 -6.62 10.14
N LYS A 96 14.20 -5.30 10.26
CA LYS A 96 15.44 -4.59 9.93
C LYS A 96 16.28 -4.27 11.18
N ASN A 97 15.83 -4.65 12.36
CA ASN A 97 16.44 -4.31 13.65
C ASN A 97 16.79 -2.81 13.78
N LEU A 98 15.83 -1.95 13.39
CA LEU A 98 15.97 -0.51 13.38
C LEU A 98 15.18 0.14 14.52
N ALA A 99 15.70 1.24 15.05
CA ALA A 99 14.93 2.14 15.90
C ALA A 99 13.91 2.94 15.07
N PHE A 100 12.89 3.51 15.72
CA PHE A 100 11.87 4.32 15.04
C PHE A 100 12.47 5.47 14.21
N ASP A 101 13.53 6.10 14.71
CA ASP A 101 14.20 7.22 14.04
C ASP A 101 14.96 6.82 12.78
N GLU A 102 15.34 5.57 12.67
CA GLU A 102 16.05 4.98 11.54
C GLU A 102 15.12 4.44 10.45
N LEU A 103 13.80 4.51 10.69
CA LEU A 103 12.81 4.04 9.72
C LEU A 103 12.63 5.03 8.57
N PHE A 104 12.96 4.56 7.36
CA PHE A 104 12.95 5.37 6.15
C PHE A 104 11.54 5.75 5.68
N ASP A 105 10.54 4.93 5.95
CA ASP A 105 9.24 5.01 5.31
C ASP A 105 8.11 5.52 6.20
N VAL A 106 8.46 6.24 7.25
CA VAL A 106 7.48 6.97 8.08
C VAL A 106 6.83 8.09 7.27
N ARG A 107 7.57 8.66 6.30
CA ARG A 107 7.06 9.59 5.30
C ARG A 107 6.70 8.81 4.05
N ALA A 108 5.42 8.70 3.77
CA ALA A 108 4.93 7.94 2.65
C ALA A 108 3.97 8.74 1.77
N VAL A 109 4.17 8.62 0.47
CA VAL A 109 3.38 9.28 -0.57
C VAL A 109 2.83 8.23 -1.53
N ARG A 110 1.66 8.47 -2.06
CA ARG A 110 1.04 7.65 -3.10
C ARG A 110 0.77 8.49 -4.33
N ILE A 111 1.09 7.91 -5.49
CA ILE A 111 0.76 8.44 -6.80
C ILE A 111 -0.18 7.46 -7.48
N VAL A 112 -1.39 7.93 -7.79
CA VAL A 112 -2.40 7.13 -8.49
C VAL A 112 -2.59 7.72 -9.87
N ALA A 113 -2.09 7.01 -10.88
CA ALA A 113 -2.09 7.43 -12.27
C ALA A 113 -3.29 6.87 -13.05
N GLU A 114 -3.67 7.53 -14.14
CA GLU A 114 -4.77 7.07 -14.99
C GLU A 114 -4.39 5.89 -15.88
N SER A 115 -3.13 5.80 -16.30
CA SER A 115 -2.63 4.75 -17.19
C SER A 115 -1.30 4.18 -16.72
N LEU A 116 -0.94 3.03 -17.26
CA LEU A 116 0.36 2.41 -17.02
C LEU A 116 1.51 3.30 -17.51
N GLN A 117 1.34 3.97 -18.64
CA GLN A 117 2.33 4.92 -19.17
C GLN A 117 2.52 6.07 -18.21
N ASP A 118 1.46 6.62 -17.63
CA ASP A 118 1.53 7.68 -16.62
C ASP A 118 2.24 7.20 -15.34
N CYS A 119 2.09 5.93 -14.95
CA CYS A 119 2.83 5.35 -13.82
C CYS A 119 4.35 5.43 -14.04
N TYR A 120 4.84 4.98 -15.20
CA TYR A 120 6.27 5.00 -15.51
C TYR A 120 6.78 6.42 -15.79
N ALA A 121 5.95 7.30 -16.36
CA ALA A 121 6.28 8.71 -16.51
C ALA A 121 6.43 9.38 -15.12
N ALA A 122 5.52 9.09 -14.19
CA ALA A 122 5.62 9.57 -12.81
C ALA A 122 6.88 9.05 -12.11
N LEU A 123 7.23 7.79 -12.29
CA LEU A 123 8.48 7.22 -11.79
C LEU A 123 9.70 7.96 -12.33
N GLY A 124 9.73 8.24 -13.63
CA GLY A 124 10.78 9.02 -14.28
C GLY A 124 10.93 10.41 -13.69
N ILE A 125 9.83 11.11 -13.44
CA ILE A 125 9.82 12.43 -12.80
C ILE A 125 10.40 12.34 -11.39
N VAL A 126 9.93 11.39 -10.58
CA VAL A 126 10.41 11.18 -9.20
C VAL A 126 11.91 10.92 -9.17
N HIS A 127 12.42 10.01 -9.99
CA HIS A 127 13.83 9.66 -10.03
C HIS A 127 14.73 10.72 -10.69
N THR A 128 14.15 11.61 -11.49
CA THR A 128 14.86 12.76 -12.05
C THR A 128 15.06 13.87 -11.02
N HIS A 129 14.06 14.13 -10.21
CA HIS A 129 14.08 15.21 -9.19
C HIS A 129 14.72 14.77 -7.87
N TYR A 130 14.64 13.47 -7.52
CA TYR A 130 15.12 12.96 -6.24
C TYR A 130 15.98 11.71 -6.45
N ARG A 131 17.08 11.64 -5.70
CA ARG A 131 17.92 10.43 -5.69
C ARG A 131 17.16 9.29 -5.01
N HIS A 132 17.03 8.16 -5.69
CA HIS A 132 16.43 6.95 -5.11
C HIS A 132 17.47 6.04 -4.46
N LEU A 133 17.00 5.19 -3.54
CA LEU A 133 17.76 4.13 -2.91
C LEU A 133 17.53 2.83 -3.70
N PRO A 134 18.52 2.32 -4.44
CA PRO A 134 18.33 1.16 -5.33
C PRO A 134 17.86 -0.10 -4.61
N ASP A 135 18.32 -0.33 -3.39
CA ASP A 135 17.97 -1.51 -2.59
C ASP A 135 16.51 -1.47 -2.05
N GLU A 136 15.85 -0.33 -2.14
CA GLU A 136 14.48 -0.11 -1.71
C GLU A 136 13.52 0.11 -2.92
N PHE A 137 13.96 -0.27 -4.12
CA PHE A 137 13.16 -0.18 -5.33
C PHE A 137 12.59 -1.55 -5.71
N ASP A 138 11.27 -1.61 -5.89
CA ASP A 138 10.55 -2.80 -6.34
C ASP A 138 9.49 -2.42 -7.38
N ASP A 139 9.53 -3.06 -8.55
CA ASP A 139 8.50 -2.93 -9.57
C ASP A 139 7.56 -4.14 -9.57
N TYR A 140 6.52 -4.05 -8.73
CA TYR A 140 5.46 -5.06 -8.68
C TYR A 140 4.39 -4.86 -9.77
N VAL A 141 4.54 -3.91 -10.66
CA VAL A 141 3.72 -3.81 -11.88
C VAL A 141 4.25 -4.78 -12.92
N ALA A 142 5.56 -4.78 -13.14
CA ALA A 142 6.23 -5.72 -14.04
C ALA A 142 6.24 -7.15 -13.47
N ASN A 143 6.43 -7.28 -12.16
CA ASN A 143 6.48 -8.56 -11.45
C ASN A 143 5.48 -8.57 -10.29
N PRO A 144 4.19 -8.85 -10.53
CA PRO A 144 3.16 -8.86 -9.50
C PRO A 144 3.48 -9.85 -8.37
N LYS A 145 3.06 -9.53 -7.15
CA LYS A 145 3.13 -10.47 -6.03
C LYS A 145 2.19 -11.66 -6.24
N PRO A 146 2.42 -12.80 -5.54
CA PRO A 146 1.56 -13.99 -5.67
C PRO A 146 0.07 -13.72 -5.46
N ASN A 147 -0.29 -12.77 -4.59
CA ASN A 147 -1.67 -12.34 -4.35
C ASN A 147 -2.24 -11.37 -5.41
N GLY A 148 -1.51 -11.12 -6.50
CA GLY A 148 -1.91 -10.21 -7.56
C GLY A 148 -1.66 -8.73 -7.28
N TYR A 149 -1.02 -8.37 -6.15
CA TYR A 149 -0.70 -6.99 -5.82
C TYR A 149 0.26 -6.38 -6.85
N GLN A 150 -0.10 -5.22 -7.37
CA GLN A 150 0.69 -4.44 -8.32
C GLN A 150 0.87 -3.00 -7.82
N SER A 151 2.09 -2.55 -7.77
CA SER A 151 2.48 -1.16 -7.52
C SER A 151 3.98 -1.02 -7.77
N ILE A 152 4.44 0.17 -8.10
CA ILE A 152 5.86 0.49 -8.07
C ILE A 152 6.19 1.06 -6.70
N HIS A 153 7.19 0.51 -6.03
CA HIS A 153 7.68 1.01 -4.74
C HIS A 153 9.06 1.60 -4.91
N THR A 154 9.24 2.83 -4.50
CA THR A 154 10.56 3.48 -4.48
C THR A 154 10.73 4.30 -3.21
N VAL A 155 11.95 4.40 -2.73
CA VAL A 155 12.32 5.29 -1.63
C VAL A 155 13.31 6.31 -2.16
N VAL A 156 13.03 7.57 -1.93
CA VAL A 156 13.87 8.68 -2.41
C VAL A 156 14.34 9.56 -1.26
N LEU A 157 15.43 10.30 -1.52
CA LEU A 157 15.90 11.36 -0.65
C LEU A 157 15.20 12.67 -1.04
N GLY A 158 14.28 13.11 -0.21
CA GLY A 158 13.59 14.37 -0.36
C GLY A 158 14.38 15.55 0.22
N PRO A 159 13.79 16.74 0.28
CA PRO A 159 14.39 17.93 0.88
C PRO A 159 14.92 17.66 2.29
N GLY A 160 16.11 18.20 2.59
CA GLY A 160 16.78 17.99 3.88
C GLY A 160 17.38 16.58 4.05
N GLY A 161 17.52 15.80 2.97
CA GLY A 161 18.04 14.43 3.01
C GLY A 161 17.12 13.42 3.69
N LYS A 162 15.85 13.78 3.88
CA LYS A 162 14.86 12.90 4.50
C LYS A 162 14.31 11.91 3.50
N THR A 163 14.18 10.66 3.91
CA THR A 163 13.66 9.60 3.05
C THR A 163 12.14 9.63 2.97
N VAL A 164 11.63 9.41 1.77
CA VAL A 164 10.20 9.33 1.47
C VAL A 164 9.93 8.06 0.66
N GLU A 165 9.06 7.19 1.16
CA GLU A 165 8.55 6.05 0.39
C GLU A 165 7.45 6.53 -0.56
N ILE A 166 7.56 6.14 -1.81
CA ILE A 166 6.58 6.49 -2.85
C ILE A 166 6.03 5.21 -3.46
N GLN A 167 4.71 5.09 -3.47
CA GLN A 167 4.00 4.03 -4.18
C GLN A 167 3.31 4.64 -5.40
N ILE A 168 3.55 4.04 -6.57
CA ILE A 168 2.98 4.47 -7.85
C ILE A 168 2.16 3.33 -8.43
N ARG A 169 0.89 3.58 -8.75
CA ARG A 169 -0.01 2.59 -9.32
C ARG A 169 -1.16 3.24 -10.09
N THR A 170 -1.82 2.49 -10.95
CA THR A 170 -3.03 2.96 -11.62
C THR A 170 -4.23 2.97 -10.66
N LYS A 171 -5.31 3.66 -11.05
CA LYS A 171 -6.59 3.61 -10.32
C LYS A 171 -7.10 2.18 -10.14
N GLN A 172 -7.01 1.35 -11.18
CA GLN A 172 -7.43 -0.04 -11.11
C GLN A 172 -6.56 -0.86 -10.13
N MET A 173 -5.24 -0.71 -10.17
CA MET A 173 -4.33 -1.35 -9.22
C MET A 173 -4.59 -0.89 -7.78
N HIS A 174 -4.97 0.38 -7.60
CA HIS A 174 -5.34 0.93 -6.30
C HIS A 174 -6.62 0.29 -5.76
N GLU A 175 -7.67 0.21 -6.56
CA GLU A 175 -8.91 -0.47 -6.19
C GLU A 175 -8.69 -1.95 -5.88
N ASP A 176 -7.92 -2.65 -6.71
CA ASP A 176 -7.58 -4.06 -6.50
C ASP A 176 -6.79 -4.26 -5.20
N ALA A 177 -5.88 -3.36 -4.86
CA ALA A 177 -5.11 -3.43 -3.63
C ALA A 177 -5.92 -3.13 -2.37
N GLU A 178 -6.90 -2.23 -2.44
CA GLU A 178 -7.75 -1.85 -1.31
C GLU A 178 -8.91 -2.83 -1.09
N LEU A 179 -9.54 -3.29 -2.15
CA LEU A 179 -10.76 -4.10 -2.13
C LEU A 179 -10.52 -5.56 -2.53
N GLY A 180 -9.37 -5.87 -3.14
CA GLY A 180 -9.01 -7.20 -3.57
C GLY A 180 -10.08 -7.79 -4.48
N VAL A 181 -10.53 -8.98 -4.15
CA VAL A 181 -11.56 -9.71 -4.90
C VAL A 181 -12.88 -8.96 -4.96
N ALA A 182 -13.22 -8.18 -3.97
CA ALA A 182 -14.45 -7.39 -3.94
C ALA A 182 -14.48 -6.32 -5.05
N ALA A 183 -13.34 -5.81 -5.51
CA ALA A 183 -13.27 -4.91 -6.66
C ALA A 183 -13.74 -5.60 -7.95
N HIS A 184 -13.34 -6.85 -8.16
CA HIS A 184 -13.81 -7.66 -9.28
C HIS A 184 -15.33 -7.93 -9.26
N TRP A 185 -15.89 -8.12 -8.08
CA TRP A 185 -17.32 -8.31 -7.91
C TRP A 185 -18.10 -7.05 -8.23
N LYS A 186 -17.67 -5.91 -7.74
CA LYS A 186 -18.32 -4.62 -7.99
C LYS A 186 -18.33 -4.26 -9.47
N TYR A 187 -17.25 -4.54 -10.20
CA TYR A 187 -17.18 -4.33 -11.63
C TYR A 187 -18.13 -5.25 -12.41
N LYS A 188 -18.24 -6.52 -12.01
CA LYS A 188 -19.12 -7.50 -12.65
C LYS A 188 -20.59 -7.29 -12.36
N GLU A 189 -20.96 -6.86 -11.16
CA GLU A 189 -22.35 -6.51 -10.84
C GLU A 189 -22.81 -5.26 -11.60
N GLY A 190 -21.95 -4.28 -11.82
CA GLY A 190 -22.22 -3.14 -12.68
C GLY A 190 -22.32 -3.49 -14.16
N ALA A 191 -21.62 -4.53 -14.62
CA ALA A 191 -21.64 -5.02 -15.99
C ALA A 191 -22.72 -6.09 -16.24
N ALA A 192 -23.18 -6.79 -15.19
CA ALA A 192 -24.14 -7.91 -15.27
C ALA A 192 -25.60 -7.49 -15.43
N ALA A 193 -25.89 -6.20 -15.53
CA ALA A 193 -27.20 -5.75 -16.02
C ALA A 193 -27.48 -6.16 -17.48
N GLY A 194 -26.57 -6.90 -18.14
CA GLY A 194 -26.66 -7.27 -19.55
C GLY A 194 -26.25 -8.70 -19.95
N GLY A 195 -26.03 -9.68 -19.04
CA GLY A 195 -25.68 -11.01 -19.55
C GLY A 195 -25.38 -12.09 -18.50
N ALA A 196 -26.36 -12.92 -18.23
CA ALA A 196 -26.37 -13.92 -17.15
C ALA A 196 -25.50 -15.19 -17.34
N ARG A 197 -24.68 -15.34 -18.39
CA ARG A 197 -23.91 -16.58 -18.67
C ARG A 197 -22.42 -16.51 -18.40
N SER A 198 -21.79 -15.35 -18.45
CA SER A 198 -20.34 -15.19 -18.23
C SER A 198 -19.95 -15.25 -16.75
N GLY A 199 -20.84 -14.90 -15.83
CA GLY A 199 -20.54 -14.77 -14.41
C GLY A 199 -20.22 -16.08 -13.65
N HIS A 200 -20.68 -17.24 -14.16
CA HIS A 200 -20.50 -18.50 -13.45
C HIS A 200 -19.14 -19.15 -13.73
N GLU A 201 -18.70 -19.14 -14.98
CA GLU A 201 -17.37 -19.66 -15.37
C GLU A 201 -16.23 -18.83 -14.76
N ASP A 202 -16.39 -17.52 -14.73
CA ASP A 202 -15.44 -16.61 -14.11
C ASP A 202 -15.37 -16.77 -12.58
N ARG A 203 -16.49 -17.07 -11.92
CA ARG A 203 -16.52 -17.41 -10.48
C ARG A 203 -15.75 -18.69 -10.18
N ILE A 204 -15.94 -19.70 -11.02
CA ILE A 204 -15.25 -20.99 -10.89
C ILE A 204 -13.77 -20.86 -11.19
N ALA A 205 -13.38 -20.11 -12.21
CA ALA A 205 -11.98 -19.85 -12.54
C ALA A 205 -11.28 -19.10 -11.39
N TRP A 206 -11.97 -18.17 -10.76
CA TRP A 206 -11.46 -17.44 -9.62
C TRP A 206 -11.34 -18.30 -8.35
N LEU A 207 -12.35 -19.12 -8.05
CA LEU A 207 -12.29 -20.09 -6.95
C LEU A 207 -11.15 -21.09 -7.14
N ARG A 208 -10.87 -21.51 -8.35
CA ARG A 208 -9.71 -22.36 -8.67
C ARG A 208 -8.38 -21.65 -8.42
N LYS A 209 -8.26 -20.37 -8.73
CA LYS A 209 -7.08 -19.57 -8.38
C LYS A 209 -6.88 -19.46 -6.87
N LEU A 210 -7.96 -19.25 -6.12
CA LEU A 210 -7.92 -19.23 -4.65
C LEU A 210 -7.45 -20.56 -4.07
N ILE A 211 -7.94 -21.67 -4.61
CA ILE A 211 -7.56 -23.01 -4.15
C ILE A 211 -6.09 -23.30 -4.50
N ALA A 212 -5.63 -22.93 -5.70
CA ALA A 212 -4.23 -23.07 -6.07
C ALA A 212 -3.26 -22.26 -5.17
N TRP A 213 -3.71 -21.14 -4.62
CA TRP A 213 -2.92 -20.37 -3.67
C TRP A 213 -2.85 -20.97 -2.26
N GLN A 214 -3.64 -21.99 -1.97
CA GLN A 214 -3.57 -22.72 -0.69
C GLN A 214 -2.46 -23.80 -0.68
N GLU A 215 -1.93 -24.19 -1.82
CA GLU A 215 -0.95 -25.27 -1.97
C GLU A 215 0.52 -24.77 -2.04
N GLU A 216 0.77 -23.45 -2.04
CA GLU A 216 2.09 -22.81 -1.92
C GLU A 216 2.26 -22.14 -0.53
#